data_640f49d9d9b064761faf547bfbb2d0fb
#
_entry.id   640f49d9d9b064761faf547bfbb2d0fb
#
_cell.length_a   1.000
_cell.length_b   1.000
_cell.length_c   1.000
_cell.angle_alpha   90.00
_cell.angle_beta   90.00
_cell.angle_gamma   90.00
#
_symmetry.space_group_name_H-M   'P 1'
#
loop_
_entity.id
_entity.type
_entity.pdbx_description
1 polymer ?
#
loop_
_entity_poly.entity_id
_entity_poly.type
_entity_poly.pdbx_seq_one_letter_code
_entity_poly.pdbx_strand_id
1 'polypeptide(L)' 'MLYKVSVSFHQNHIEIIGDHIEIGIMAKPVKGEANLEIIKKIAKHLDIPKSNVRIVAGEKSRDKIVEVTPQSTKP' A
#
# COMPACT_ATOMS: atom_id res chain seq x y z
N MET A 1 -6.82 -10.03 -3.02
CA MET A 1 -6.29 -10.30 -1.68
C MET A 1 -6.35 -9.04 -0.84
N LEU A 2 -6.73 -9.20 0.40
CA LEU A 2 -6.77 -8.06 1.32
C LEU A 2 -5.58 -8.11 2.27
N TYR A 3 -4.95 -6.97 2.45
CA TYR A 3 -3.83 -6.81 3.35
C TYR A 3 -4.15 -5.77 4.41
N LYS A 4 -3.70 -6.02 5.62
CA LYS A 4 -3.73 -5.02 6.67
C LYS A 4 -2.42 -4.26 6.60
N VAL A 5 -2.52 -2.94 6.44
CA VAL A 5 -1.35 -2.10 6.24
C VAL A 5 -1.18 -1.16 7.42
N SER A 6 -0.01 -1.22 8.04
CA SER A 6 0.35 -0.30 9.10
C SER A 6 1.34 0.71 8.52
N VAL A 7 1.03 1.99 8.66
CA VAL A 7 1.80 3.06 8.04
C VAL A 7 2.61 3.81 9.10
N SER A 8 3.89 4.03 8.80
CA SER A 8 4.76 4.87 9.61
C SER A 8 5.24 6.03 8.74
N PHE A 9 5.38 7.20 9.38
CA PHE A 9 5.85 8.38 8.68
C PHE A 9 7.33 8.64 8.97
N HIS A 10 7.96 9.43 8.14
CA HIS A 10 9.38 9.78 8.26
C HIS A 10 10.29 8.56 8.18
N GLN A 11 9.86 7.56 7.43
CA GLN A 11 10.62 6.34 7.19
C GLN A 11 10.45 5.95 5.74
N ASN A 12 11.32 5.07 5.30
CA ASN A 12 11.25 4.62 3.91
C ASN A 12 11.55 3.12 3.87
N HIS A 13 10.51 2.32 4.06
CA HIS A 13 10.67 0.87 4.03
C HIS A 13 9.34 0.22 3.68
N ILE A 14 9.41 -1.07 3.37
CA ILE A 14 8.21 -1.88 3.19
C ILE A 14 8.57 -3.32 3.55
N GLU A 15 7.67 -3.96 4.30
CA GLU A 15 7.84 -5.34 4.68
C GLU A 15 6.48 -6.02 4.66
N ILE A 16 6.41 -7.19 4.06
CA ILE A 16 5.18 -7.96 3.97
C ILE A 16 5.36 -9.26 4.73
N ILE A 17 4.48 -9.48 5.72
CA ILE A 17 4.48 -10.68 6.54
C ILE A 17 3.09 -11.26 6.49
N GLY A 18 2.91 -12.38 5.78
CA GLY A 18 1.60 -12.97 5.60
C GLY A 18 0.65 -12.01 4.91
N ASP A 19 -0.45 -11.65 5.57
CA ASP A 19 -1.41 -10.68 5.05
C ASP A 19 -1.25 -9.30 5.67
N HIS A 20 -0.11 -9.05 6.31
CA HIS A 20 0.18 -7.78 6.96
C HIS A 20 1.32 -7.07 6.24
N ILE A 21 1.14 -5.79 5.99
CA ILE A 21 2.17 -4.97 5.36
C ILE A 21 2.55 -3.84 6.31
N GLU A 22 3.85 -3.73 6.61
CA GLU A 22 4.36 -2.58 7.34
C GLU A 22 5.09 -1.70 6.35
N ILE A 23 4.67 -0.46 6.26
CA ILE A 23 5.20 0.45 5.26
C ILE A 23 5.59 1.77 5.91
N GLY A 24 6.78 2.24 5.56
CA GLY A 24 7.23 3.57 5.96
C GLY A 24 7.22 4.48 4.76
N ILE A 25 6.72 5.69 4.93
CA ILE A 25 6.63 6.65 3.85
C ILE A 25 7.22 7.98 4.29
N MET A 26 7.66 8.75 3.30
CA MET A 26 8.22 10.06 3.55
C MET A 26 7.22 11.17 3.26
N ALA A 27 6.13 10.88 2.58
CA ALA A 27 5.11 11.87 2.27
C ALA A 27 4.43 12.36 3.53
N LYS A 28 3.98 13.59 3.48
CA LYS A 28 3.20 14.16 4.58
C LYS A 28 1.79 13.59 4.54
N PRO A 29 1.12 13.45 5.70
CA PRO A 29 -0.25 12.93 5.73
C PRO A 29 -1.25 14.01 5.30
N VAL A 30 -1.14 14.48 4.07
CA VAL A 30 -1.93 15.59 3.56
C VAL A 30 -2.63 15.16 2.28
N LYS A 31 -3.94 15.33 2.24
CA LYS A 31 -4.76 15.22 1.02
C LYS A 31 -4.42 14.05 0.10
N GLY A 32 -4.31 12.88 0.65
CA GLY A 32 -4.12 11.69 -0.18
C GLY A 32 -2.71 11.44 -0.67
N GLU A 33 -1.75 12.32 -0.40
CA GLU A 33 -0.38 12.09 -0.82
C GLU A 33 0.20 10.82 -0.20
N ALA A 34 -0.09 10.59 1.08
CA ALA A 34 0.36 9.38 1.75
C ALA A 34 -0.24 8.15 1.09
N ASN A 35 -1.53 8.21 0.74
CA ASN A 35 -2.18 7.08 0.10
C ASN A 35 -1.56 6.77 -1.26
N LEU A 36 -1.21 7.80 -2.02
CA LEU A 36 -0.56 7.58 -3.31
C LEU A 36 0.80 6.91 -3.14
N GLU A 37 1.57 7.35 -2.16
CA GLU A 37 2.88 6.75 -1.93
C GLU A 37 2.75 5.29 -1.48
N ILE A 38 1.77 5.00 -0.64
CA ILE A 38 1.51 3.64 -0.20
C ILE A 38 1.21 2.74 -1.39
N ILE A 39 0.33 3.19 -2.27
CA ILE A 39 -0.04 2.43 -3.46
C ILE A 39 1.18 2.21 -4.36
N LYS A 40 1.97 3.24 -4.58
CA LYS A 40 3.17 3.12 -5.40
C LYS A 40 4.17 2.13 -4.81
N LYS A 41 4.41 2.20 -3.52
CA LYS A 41 5.36 1.31 -2.87
C LYS A 41 4.93 -0.14 -2.94
N ILE A 42 3.66 -0.40 -2.67
CA ILE A 42 3.13 -1.76 -2.72
C ILE A 42 3.19 -2.31 -4.13
N ALA A 43 2.75 -1.53 -5.10
CA ALA A 43 2.77 -1.95 -6.49
C ALA A 43 4.18 -2.26 -6.97
N LYS A 44 5.13 -1.41 -6.62
CA LYS A 44 6.52 -1.60 -7.01
C LYS A 44 7.12 -2.83 -6.34
N HIS A 45 6.81 -3.02 -5.06
CA HIS A 45 7.34 -4.17 -4.31
C HIS A 45 6.82 -5.49 -4.87
N LEU A 46 5.57 -5.51 -5.28
CA LEU A 46 4.93 -6.70 -5.82
C LEU A 46 5.09 -6.83 -7.34
N ASP A 47 5.67 -5.82 -7.97
CA ASP A 47 5.88 -5.78 -9.41
C ASP A 47 4.56 -5.90 -10.18
N ILE A 48 3.59 -5.09 -9.78
CA ILE A 48 2.27 -5.04 -10.42
C ILE A 48 1.91 -3.59 -10.72
N PRO A 49 0.96 -3.36 -11.62
CA PRO A 49 0.50 -2.01 -11.90
C PRO A 49 -0.17 -1.37 -10.69
N LYS A 50 -0.05 -0.06 -10.56
CA LYS A 50 -0.69 0.67 -9.47
C LYS A 50 -2.20 0.48 -9.46
N SER A 51 -2.79 0.30 -10.62
CA SER A 51 -4.23 0.10 -10.72
C SER A 51 -4.70 -1.20 -10.07
N ASN A 52 -3.77 -2.11 -9.79
CA ASN A 52 -4.09 -3.36 -9.12
C ASN A 52 -4.02 -3.25 -7.59
N VAL A 53 -3.72 -2.05 -7.08
CA VAL A 53 -3.62 -1.80 -5.64
C VAL A 53 -4.57 -0.68 -5.29
N ARG A 54 -5.45 -0.91 -4.33
CA ARG A 54 -6.34 0.16 -3.90
C ARG A 54 -6.67 0.04 -2.42
N ILE A 55 -6.87 1.20 -1.81
CA ILE A 55 -7.22 1.28 -0.41
C ILE A 55 -8.73 1.18 -0.30
N VAL A 56 -9.22 0.17 0.43
CA VAL A 56 -10.65 -0.07 0.55
C VAL A 56 -11.20 0.36 1.89
N ALA A 57 -10.34 0.63 2.87
CA ALA A 57 -10.78 1.12 4.17
C ALA A 57 -9.63 1.83 4.87
N GLY A 58 -9.95 2.72 5.81
CA GLY A 58 -8.95 3.39 6.62
C GLY A 58 -8.18 4.47 5.91
N GLU A 59 -8.79 5.15 4.96
CA GLU A 59 -8.09 6.17 4.17
C GLU A 59 -7.48 7.28 5.03
N LYS A 60 -8.10 7.57 6.18
CA LYS A 60 -7.66 8.66 7.04
C LYS A 60 -6.96 8.17 8.29
N SER A 61 -6.60 6.90 8.37
CA SER A 61 -5.94 6.36 9.54
C SER A 61 -4.62 5.73 9.15
N ARG A 62 -3.83 5.39 10.16
CA ARG A 62 -2.56 4.70 9.93
C ARG A 62 -2.75 3.24 9.60
N ASP A 63 -3.85 2.67 10.06
CA ASP A 63 -4.16 1.27 9.76
C ASP A 63 -5.15 1.25 8.62
N LYS A 64 -4.74 0.65 7.52
CA LYS A 64 -5.53 0.65 6.29
C LYS A 64 -5.77 -0.78 5.85
N ILE A 65 -6.83 -0.95 5.08
CA ILE A 65 -7.07 -2.21 4.39
C ILE A 65 -6.86 -1.94 2.91
N VAL A 66 -5.99 -2.71 2.32
CA VAL A 66 -5.62 -2.53 0.92
C VAL A 66 -5.97 -3.81 0.16
N GLU A 67 -6.65 -3.65 -0.94
CA GLU A 67 -6.94 -4.77 -1.84
C GLU A 67 -5.91 -4.81 -2.94
N VAL A 68 -5.31 -5.97 -3.12
CA VAL A 68 -4.33 -6.21 -4.17
C VAL A 68 -4.89 -7.26 -5.11
N THR A 69 -5.00 -6.92 -6.37
CA THR A 69 -5.42 -7.83 -7.41
C THR A 69 -4.17 -8.34 -8.10
N PRO A 70 -3.89 -9.64 -8.07
CA PRO A 70 -2.69 -10.15 -8.74
C PRO A 70 -2.73 -9.83 -10.22
N GLN A 71 -1.58 -9.57 -10.79
CA GLN A 71 -1.49 -9.31 -12.20
C GLN A 71 -1.90 -10.58 -12.96
N SER A 72 -2.88 -10.43 -13.80
CA SER A 72 -3.36 -11.53 -14.61
C SER A 72 -2.37 -11.81 -15.72
N THR A 73 -1.90 -13.05 -15.80
CA THR A 73 -1.03 -13.43 -16.90
C THR A 73 -1.93 -13.77 -18.07
N LYS A 74 -2.07 -12.86 -18.95
CA LYS A 74 -2.90 -13.10 -20.10
C LYS A 74 -2.09 -13.72 -21.21
N PRO A 75 -2.57 -14.78 -21.75
CA PRO A 75 -1.97 -15.29 -22.97
C PRO A 75 -2.24 -14.31 -24.10
#